data_d6abf5752a296ee2e6882d68374d5c98
#
_entry.id   d6abf5752a296ee2e6882d68374d5c98
#
_cell.length_a   1.000
_cell.length_b   1.000
_cell.length_c   1.000
_cell.angle_alpha   90.00
_cell.angle_beta   90.00
_cell.angle_gamma   90.00
#
_symmetry.space_group_name_H-M   'P 1'
#
loop_
_entity.id
_entity.type
_entity.pdbx_description
1 polymer ?
#
loop_
_entity_poly.entity_id
_entity_poly.type
_entity_poly.pdbx_seq_one_letter_code
_entity_poly.pdbx_strand_id
1 'polypeptide(L)'
;MTTTRITLIGRPGCHLCDDARAVVEQVAGELGVGWVEQSVDDDPALRAQWGDHIPVTLVDGRQHDFYRVSPDRLRAALSRPAPRP
;
A
#
# COMPACT_ATOMS: atom_id res chain seq x y z
N MET A 1 16.45 -11.49 3.80
CA MET A 1 15.53 -10.53 4.41
C MET A 1 14.58 -9.97 3.36
N THR A 2 13.33 -9.82 3.70
CA THR A 2 12.31 -9.31 2.76
C THR A 2 12.36 -7.79 2.74
N THR A 3 12.51 -7.22 1.56
CA THR A 3 12.52 -5.76 1.40
C THR A 3 11.08 -5.24 1.40
N THR A 4 10.80 -4.22 2.21
CA THR A 4 9.49 -3.57 2.23
C THR A 4 9.33 -2.73 0.97
N ARG A 5 8.34 -3.06 0.16
CA ARG A 5 8.08 -2.36 -1.09
C ARG A 5 6.71 -1.70 -1.14
N ILE A 6 5.76 -2.18 -0.34
CA ILE A 6 4.38 -1.69 -0.38
C ILE A 6 4.07 -1.00 0.93
N THR A 7 3.46 0.18 0.85
CA THR A 7 2.91 0.88 2.01
C THR A 7 1.41 1.08 1.78
N LEU A 8 0.60 0.59 2.71
CA LEU A 8 -0.84 0.80 2.69
C LEU A 8 -1.19 1.86 3.72
N ILE A 9 -1.85 2.92 3.28
CA ILE A 9 -2.25 4.02 4.15
C ILE A 9 -3.77 4.02 4.25
N GLY A 10 -4.28 3.90 5.46
CA GLY A 10 -5.71 3.82 5.70
C GLY A 10 -6.08 4.27 7.09
N ARG A 11 -7.17 3.71 7.63
CA ARG A 11 -7.56 3.94 9.02
C ARG A 11 -8.39 2.77 9.52
N PRO A 12 -8.53 2.59 10.85
CA PRO A 12 -9.39 1.54 11.41
C PRO A 12 -10.84 1.76 11.02
N GLY A 13 -11.58 0.66 10.83
CA GLY A 13 -13.01 0.72 10.55
C GLY A 13 -13.38 1.08 9.12
N CYS A 14 -12.45 1.04 8.20
CA CYS A 14 -12.66 1.39 6.80
C CYS A 14 -12.78 0.10 5.97
N HIS A 15 -13.94 -0.13 5.35
CA HIS A 15 -14.17 -1.34 4.56
C HIS A 15 -13.27 -1.41 3.34
N LEU A 16 -13.08 -0.29 2.64
CA LEU A 16 -12.19 -0.26 1.49
C LEU A 16 -10.74 -0.49 1.89
N CYS A 17 -10.34 -0.04 3.08
CA CYS A 17 -9.01 -0.32 3.61
C CYS A 17 -8.83 -1.80 3.90
N ASP A 18 -9.87 -2.48 4.40
CA ASP A 18 -9.83 -3.91 4.65
C ASP A 18 -9.68 -4.69 3.33
N ASP A 19 -10.42 -4.29 2.30
CA ASP A 19 -10.33 -4.90 0.97
C ASP A 19 -8.94 -4.70 0.38
N ALA A 20 -8.39 -3.49 0.49
CA ALA A 20 -7.04 -3.20 0.00
C ALA A 20 -5.98 -4.02 0.75
N ARG A 21 -6.15 -4.16 2.07
CA ARG A 21 -5.22 -4.96 2.88
C ARG A 21 -5.19 -6.41 2.41
N ALA A 22 -6.35 -6.99 2.12
CA ALA A 22 -6.41 -8.37 1.65
C ALA A 22 -5.65 -8.56 0.34
N VAL A 23 -5.78 -7.62 -0.59
CA VAL A 23 -5.07 -7.65 -1.86
C VAL A 23 -3.55 -7.50 -1.64
N VAL A 24 -3.15 -6.54 -0.80
CA VAL A 24 -1.74 -6.31 -0.51
C VAL A 24 -1.11 -7.55 0.13
N GLU A 25 -1.78 -8.15 1.10
CA GLU A 25 -1.29 -9.37 1.76
C GLU A 25 -1.11 -10.50 0.75
N GLN A 26 -2.09 -10.70 -0.12
CA GLN A 26 -2.05 -11.75 -1.11
C GLN A 26 -0.88 -11.57 -2.07
N VAL A 27 -0.76 -10.40 -2.67
CA VAL A 27 0.28 -10.12 -3.67
C VAL A 27 1.66 -10.11 -3.04
N ALA A 28 1.80 -9.51 -1.87
CA ALA A 28 3.08 -9.49 -1.15
C ALA A 28 3.54 -10.91 -0.82
N GLY A 29 2.62 -11.76 -0.39
CA GLY A 29 2.93 -13.16 -0.09
C GLY A 29 3.34 -13.94 -1.33
N GLU A 30 2.66 -13.72 -2.46
CA GLU A 30 3.00 -14.37 -3.73
C GLU A 30 4.41 -14.01 -4.20
N LEU A 31 4.78 -12.75 -4.05
CA LEU A 31 6.04 -12.23 -4.62
C LEU A 31 7.19 -12.18 -3.62
N GLY A 32 6.92 -12.51 -2.36
CA GLY A 32 7.95 -12.51 -1.33
C GLY A 32 8.47 -11.12 -1.00
N VAL A 33 7.63 -10.09 -1.10
CA VAL A 33 8.00 -8.72 -0.74
C VAL A 33 7.35 -8.35 0.58
N GLY A 34 7.98 -7.43 1.32
CA GLY A 34 7.44 -6.91 2.56
C GLY A 34 6.46 -5.77 2.32
N TRP A 35 5.57 -5.56 3.29
CA TRP A 35 4.66 -4.43 3.26
C TRP A 35 4.40 -3.92 4.67
N VAL A 36 4.02 -2.66 4.77
CA VAL A 36 3.66 -2.03 6.04
C VAL A 36 2.35 -1.29 5.89
N GLU A 37 1.65 -1.12 7.00
CA GLU A 37 0.41 -0.37 7.04
C GLU A 37 0.58 0.82 7.98
N GLN A 38 0.07 1.98 7.56
CA GLN A 38 0.10 3.21 8.35
C GLN A 38 -1.31 3.78 8.42
N SER A 39 -1.65 4.39 9.56
CA SER A 39 -2.95 5.01 9.76
C SER A 39 -2.82 6.53 9.69
N VAL A 40 -3.73 7.18 8.96
CA VAL A 40 -3.80 8.64 8.95
C VAL A 40 -4.17 9.20 10.32
N ASP A 41 -4.76 8.37 11.18
CA ASP A 41 -5.11 8.81 12.54
C ASP A 41 -3.88 8.93 13.44
N ASP A 42 -2.78 8.28 13.09
CA ASP A 42 -1.55 8.27 13.88
C ASP A 42 -0.56 9.36 13.48
N ASP A 43 -0.78 10.02 12.34
CA ASP A 43 0.19 10.98 11.81
C ASP A 43 -0.54 12.12 11.08
N PRO A 44 -0.51 13.35 11.63
CA PRO A 44 -1.14 14.49 10.97
C PRO A 44 -0.61 14.79 9.57
N ALA A 45 0.66 14.49 9.30
CA ALA A 45 1.24 14.69 7.97
C ALA A 45 0.62 13.74 6.96
N LEU A 46 0.39 12.48 7.34
CA LEU A 46 -0.30 11.51 6.48
C LEU A 46 -1.74 11.93 6.24
N ARG A 47 -2.42 12.42 7.28
CA ARG A 47 -3.79 12.90 7.15
C ARG A 47 -3.87 14.07 6.18
N ALA A 48 -2.96 15.01 6.28
CA ALA A 48 -2.94 16.18 5.41
C ALA A 48 -2.69 15.79 3.95
N GLN A 49 -1.82 14.81 3.73
CA GLN A 49 -1.44 14.40 2.38
C GLN A 49 -2.44 13.44 1.76
N TRP A 50 -2.95 12.46 2.52
CA TRP A 50 -3.70 11.34 1.97
C TRP A 50 -5.09 11.14 2.55
N GLY A 51 -5.47 11.90 3.59
CA GLY A 51 -6.68 11.62 4.36
C GLY A 51 -7.97 11.53 3.55
N ASP A 52 -8.06 12.25 2.43
CA ASP A 52 -9.25 12.24 1.57
C ASP A 52 -9.19 11.15 0.49
N HIS A 53 -8.11 10.40 0.44
CA HIS A 53 -7.85 9.43 -0.63
C HIS A 53 -7.66 8.00 -0.14
N ILE A 54 -7.84 7.75 1.15
CA ILE A 54 -7.62 6.42 1.73
C ILE A 54 -8.65 5.40 1.23
N PRO A 55 -8.25 4.13 1.07
CA PRO A 55 -6.90 3.63 1.24
C PRO A 55 -5.99 4.05 0.09
N VAL A 56 -4.74 4.38 0.41
CA VAL A 56 -3.72 4.70 -0.57
C VAL A 56 -2.68 3.59 -0.56
N THR A 57 -2.34 3.09 -1.74
CA THR A 57 -1.29 2.09 -1.89
C THR A 57 -0.08 2.76 -2.52
N LEU A 58 1.06 2.67 -1.83
CA LEU A 58 2.33 3.17 -2.36
C LEU A 58 3.21 1.97 -2.72
N VAL A 59 3.89 2.06 -3.85
CA VAL A 59 4.89 1.07 -4.26
C VAL A 59 6.22 1.79 -4.38
N ASP A 60 7.19 1.33 -3.61
CA ASP A 60 8.54 1.94 -3.57
C ASP A 60 8.48 3.43 -3.26
N GLY A 61 7.55 3.83 -2.38
CA GLY A 61 7.39 5.21 -1.96
C GLY A 61 6.58 6.09 -2.90
N ARG A 62 6.11 5.55 -4.01
CA ARG A 62 5.31 6.30 -4.99
C ARG A 62 3.86 5.86 -4.94
N GLN A 63 2.95 6.82 -5.12
CA GLN A 63 1.54 6.53 -5.21
C GLN A 63 1.27 5.54 -6.34
N HIS A 64 0.53 4.48 -6.02
CA HIS A 64 0.16 3.44 -6.98
C HIS A 64 -1.34 3.46 -7.26
N ASP A 65 -2.18 3.31 -6.22
CA ASP A 65 -3.62 3.33 -6.36
C ASP A 65 -4.27 4.07 -5.19
N PHE A 66 -5.45 4.65 -5.46
CA PHE A 66 -6.35 5.19 -4.44
C PHE A 66 -7.58 4.29 -4.31
N TYR A 67 -8.17 4.24 -3.13
CA TYR A 67 -9.44 3.57 -2.80
C TYR A 67 -9.40 2.06 -3.02
N ARG A 68 -9.28 1.62 -4.26
CA ARG A 68 -9.21 0.20 -4.59
C ARG A 68 -7.86 -0.10 -5.21
N VAL A 69 -7.31 -1.26 -4.85
CA VAL A 69 -6.06 -1.71 -5.43
C VAL A 69 -6.34 -2.94 -6.29
N SER A 70 -5.88 -2.89 -7.55
CA SER A 70 -5.99 -4.01 -8.47
C SER A 70 -4.84 -4.98 -8.22
N PRO A 71 -5.13 -6.28 -7.96
CA PRO A 71 -4.06 -7.26 -7.80
C PRO A 71 -3.12 -7.34 -9.01
N ASP A 72 -3.70 -7.29 -10.21
CA ASP A 72 -2.90 -7.40 -11.44
C ASP A 72 -1.99 -6.19 -11.63
N ARG A 73 -2.51 -4.98 -11.37
CA ARG A 73 -1.69 -3.77 -11.46
C ARG A 73 -0.60 -3.76 -10.40
N LEU A 74 -0.91 -4.22 -9.21
CA LEU A 74 0.06 -4.29 -8.13
C LEU A 74 1.17 -5.28 -8.47
N ARG A 75 0.82 -6.45 -8.99
CA ARG A 75 1.81 -7.43 -9.45
C ARG A 75 2.71 -6.85 -10.53
N ALA A 76 2.12 -6.13 -11.49
CA ALA A 76 2.87 -5.50 -12.57
C ALA A 76 3.86 -4.46 -12.04
N ALA A 77 3.42 -3.63 -11.09
CA ALA A 77 4.29 -2.63 -10.48
C ALA A 77 5.46 -3.26 -9.73
N LEU A 78 5.20 -4.37 -9.04
CA LEU A 78 6.21 -5.07 -8.26
C LEU A 78 7.14 -5.95 -9.11
N SER A 79 6.77 -6.23 -10.35
CA SER A 79 7.65 -6.99 -11.26
C SER A 79 8.83 -6.15 -11.72
N ARG A 80 8.78 -4.84 -11.55
CA ARG A 80 9.92 -3.96 -11.82
C ARG A 80 10.91 -4.03 -10.65
N PRO A 81 12.22 -3.94 -10.91
CA PRO A 81 13.18 -3.90 -9.82
C PRO A 81 12.91 -2.70 -8.89
N ALA A 82 13.18 -2.90 -7.59
CA ALA A 82 13.08 -1.80 -6.65
C ALA A 82 14.07 -0.69 -7.04
N PRO A 83 13.70 0.61 -6.85
CA PRO A 83 14.61 1.70 -7.12
C PRO A 83 15.86 1.58 -6.25
N ARG A 84 16.99 1.96 -6.80
CA ARG A 84 18.22 2.02 -6.03
C ARG A 84 18.19 3.24 -5.11
N PRO A 85 18.75 3.13 -3.90
CA PRO A 85 18.85 4.28 -3.02
C PRO A 85 19.75 5.36 -3.58
#